data_21f2d000f96ef56dfbf9b680288b18df
#
_entry.id   21f2d000f96ef56dfbf9b680288b18df
#
_cell.length_a   1.000
_cell.length_b   1.000
_cell.length_c   1.000
_cell.angle_alpha   90.00
_cell.angle_beta   90.00
_cell.angle_gamma   90.00
#
_symmetry.space_group_name_H-M   'P 1'
#
loop_
_entity.id
_entity.type
_entity.pdbx_description
1 polymer ?
#
loop_
_entity_poly.entity_id
_entity_poly.type
_entity_poly.pdbx_seq_one_letter_code
_entity_poly.pdbx_strand_id
1 'polypeptide(L)'
;MKMRSLSMLLSKLDPNPCDSVELEQYVTDGDLSSRWLADISAFGDLQEGFTVADLGAGNGILGLGALAMGADRAILVEADSAACDVSRSNAESLGLSDSVEVVHATLGSDPVDISYADLVISNPPWGRQKEGADSDFIEHILASKTITHMMHSANAKHLQKRFEDMNWSVEMYGEADFPLPASYSHHKMSRGATRAGFWRLVPP
;
A
#
# COMPACT_ATOMS: atom_id res chain seq x y z
N MET A 1 13.02 -11.17 -9.88
CA MET A 1 13.20 -10.19 -11.03
C MET A 1 14.27 -9.16 -10.67
N LYS A 2 14.94 -8.50 -11.66
CA LYS A 2 15.85 -7.37 -11.35
C LYS A 2 15.03 -6.11 -11.04
N MET A 3 15.43 -5.32 -10.04
CA MET A 3 14.72 -4.08 -9.61
C MET A 3 14.40 -3.13 -10.77
N ARG A 4 15.37 -2.87 -11.68
CA ARG A 4 15.13 -2.02 -12.86
C ARG A 4 14.02 -2.56 -13.78
N SER A 5 13.95 -3.88 -13.95
CA SER A 5 12.90 -4.51 -14.78
C SER A 5 11.53 -4.39 -14.11
N LEU A 6 11.48 -4.52 -12.78
CA LEU A 6 10.27 -4.30 -12.00
C LEU A 6 9.80 -2.85 -12.10
N SER A 7 10.69 -1.87 -11.90
CA SER A 7 10.37 -0.45 -12.03
C SER A 7 9.80 -0.12 -13.41
N MET A 8 10.42 -0.63 -14.49
CA MET A 8 9.93 -0.44 -15.86
C MET A 8 8.55 -1.11 -16.11
N LEU A 9 8.29 -2.24 -15.48
CA LEU A 9 7.01 -2.94 -15.57
C LEU A 9 5.93 -2.14 -14.86
N LEU A 10 6.17 -1.75 -13.62
CA LEU A 10 5.21 -1.01 -12.79
C LEU A 10 4.91 0.40 -13.34
N SER A 11 5.90 1.05 -13.98
CA SER A 11 5.71 2.37 -14.61
C SER A 11 4.83 2.35 -15.86
N LYS A 12 4.44 1.17 -16.36
CA LYS A 12 3.54 1.02 -17.52
C LYS A 12 2.10 0.77 -17.12
N LEU A 13 1.83 0.56 -15.84
CA LEU A 13 0.47 0.36 -15.34
C LEU A 13 -0.35 1.63 -15.56
N ASP A 14 -1.62 1.45 -15.90
CA ASP A 14 -2.55 2.56 -15.95
C ASP A 14 -2.66 3.22 -14.59
N PRO A 15 -2.66 4.56 -14.53
CA PRO A 15 -2.69 5.29 -13.28
C PRO A 15 -4.04 5.16 -12.57
N ASN A 16 -4.04 5.36 -11.26
CA ASN A 16 -5.27 5.51 -10.48
C ASN A 16 -6.06 6.73 -11.02
N PRO A 17 -7.39 6.65 -11.16
CA PRO A 17 -8.22 7.77 -11.62
C PRO A 17 -8.03 9.05 -10.78
N CYS A 18 -7.75 8.91 -9.48
CA CYS A 18 -7.52 10.03 -8.55
C CYS A 18 -8.65 11.06 -8.52
N ASP A 19 -9.88 10.62 -8.76
CA ASP A 19 -11.04 11.52 -8.88
C ASP A 19 -11.63 11.89 -7.50
N SER A 20 -11.26 11.16 -6.45
CA SER A 20 -11.74 11.39 -5.08
C SER A 20 -10.67 12.04 -4.21
N VAL A 21 -10.86 13.33 -3.91
CA VAL A 21 -10.00 14.07 -2.98
C VAL A 21 -10.11 13.51 -1.55
N GLU A 22 -11.31 13.01 -1.20
CA GLU A 22 -11.61 12.50 0.15
C GLU A 22 -10.86 11.21 0.47
N LEU A 23 -10.52 10.40 -0.55
CA LEU A 23 -9.80 9.15 -0.39
C LEU A 23 -8.28 9.33 -0.32
N GLU A 24 -7.79 10.57 -0.40
CA GLU A 24 -6.33 10.87 -0.40
C GLU A 24 -5.54 9.95 -1.36
N GLN A 25 -6.06 9.77 -2.59
CA GLN A 25 -5.48 8.87 -3.59
C GLN A 25 -4.13 9.39 -4.09
N TYR A 26 -3.05 8.95 -3.47
CA TYR A 26 -1.69 9.26 -3.89
C TYR A 26 -1.16 8.20 -4.83
N VAL A 27 -0.60 8.63 -5.94
CA VAL A 27 0.06 7.71 -6.87
C VAL A 27 1.45 7.36 -6.34
N THR A 28 1.65 6.08 -6.03
CA THR A 28 2.99 5.54 -5.78
C THR A 28 3.61 5.22 -7.14
N ASP A 29 4.73 5.86 -7.49
CA ASP A 29 5.36 5.62 -8.79
C ASP A 29 6.07 4.25 -8.85
N GLY A 30 6.37 3.79 -10.07
CA GLY A 30 6.96 2.47 -10.29
C GLY A 30 8.37 2.31 -9.73
N ASP A 31 9.13 3.40 -9.61
CA ASP A 31 10.49 3.37 -9.07
C ASP A 31 10.45 3.22 -7.54
N LEU A 32 9.62 4.01 -6.86
CA LEU A 32 9.41 3.92 -5.42
C LEU A 32 8.82 2.55 -5.04
N SER A 33 7.78 2.08 -5.75
CA SER A 33 7.16 0.78 -5.51
C SER A 33 8.17 -0.35 -5.66
N SER A 34 8.99 -0.33 -6.72
CA SER A 34 9.98 -1.38 -6.97
C SER A 34 11.08 -1.45 -5.92
N ARG A 35 11.54 -0.29 -5.40
CA ARG A 35 12.52 -0.23 -4.31
C ARG A 35 11.90 -0.75 -3.02
N TRP A 36 10.72 -0.28 -2.68
CA TRP A 36 10.04 -0.68 -1.47
C TRP A 36 9.76 -2.19 -1.43
N LEU A 37 9.26 -2.77 -2.51
CA LEU A 37 9.06 -4.21 -2.62
C LEU A 37 10.38 -4.99 -2.53
N ALA A 38 11.48 -4.45 -3.07
CA ALA A 38 12.79 -5.06 -2.93
C ALA A 38 13.28 -5.05 -1.47
N ASP A 39 13.02 -3.97 -0.73
CA ASP A 39 13.33 -3.89 0.70
C ASP A 39 12.50 -4.90 1.51
N ILE A 40 11.20 -5.02 1.23
CA ILE A 40 10.31 -6.02 1.86
C ILE A 40 10.84 -7.44 1.60
N SER A 41 11.26 -7.73 0.37
CA SER A 41 11.86 -9.03 0.03
C SER A 41 13.20 -9.26 0.74
N ALA A 42 13.99 -8.20 0.95
CA ALA A 42 15.26 -8.30 1.68
C ALA A 42 15.09 -8.64 3.17
N PHE A 43 13.96 -8.24 3.78
CA PHE A 43 13.57 -8.71 5.12
C PHE A 43 13.17 -10.20 5.13
N GLY A 44 12.90 -10.80 3.97
CA GLY A 44 12.34 -12.15 3.86
C GLY A 44 10.83 -12.19 4.07
N ASP A 45 10.16 -11.03 4.10
CA ASP A 45 8.73 -10.92 4.34
C ASP A 45 7.91 -11.02 3.04
N LEU A 46 8.55 -10.95 1.87
CA LEU A 46 7.95 -11.23 0.56
C LEU A 46 8.70 -12.37 -0.11
N GLN A 47 8.05 -13.51 -0.27
CA GLN A 47 8.63 -14.76 -0.78
C GLN A 47 7.75 -15.40 -1.85
N GLU A 48 8.34 -16.35 -2.59
CA GLU A 48 7.63 -17.24 -3.50
C GLU A 48 6.60 -18.07 -2.72
N GLY A 49 5.40 -18.21 -3.28
CA GLY A 49 4.31 -18.95 -2.67
C GLY A 49 3.41 -18.12 -1.74
N PHE A 50 3.80 -16.88 -1.41
CA PHE A 50 3.03 -16.05 -0.47
C PHE A 50 1.75 -15.50 -1.09
N THR A 51 0.72 -15.37 -0.26
CA THR A 51 -0.46 -14.55 -0.50
C THR A 51 -0.25 -13.17 0.11
N VAL A 52 -0.35 -12.13 -0.71
CA VAL A 52 -0.15 -10.73 -0.29
C VAL A 52 -1.48 -10.00 -0.30
N ALA A 53 -1.84 -9.33 0.80
CA ALA A 53 -2.96 -8.40 0.84
C ALA A 53 -2.46 -6.96 0.68
N ASP A 54 -2.98 -6.23 -0.31
CA ASP A 54 -2.71 -4.81 -0.57
C ASP A 54 -3.94 -4.01 -0.14
N LEU A 55 -3.84 -3.31 0.99
CA LEU A 55 -4.95 -2.54 1.56
C LEU A 55 -4.88 -1.08 1.10
N GLY A 56 -5.93 -0.63 0.43
CA GLY A 56 -5.95 0.63 -0.30
C GLY A 56 -5.16 0.51 -1.60
N ALA A 57 -5.46 -0.54 -2.37
CA ALA A 57 -4.63 -0.98 -3.48
C ALA A 57 -4.54 0.03 -4.64
N GLY A 58 -5.50 0.95 -4.77
CA GLY A 58 -5.55 1.89 -5.88
C GLY A 58 -5.55 1.17 -7.23
N ASN A 59 -4.57 1.48 -8.07
CA ASN A 59 -4.37 0.81 -9.36
C ASN A 59 -3.72 -0.58 -9.26
N GLY A 60 -3.47 -1.08 -8.05
CA GLY A 60 -2.91 -2.40 -7.79
C GLY A 60 -1.38 -2.48 -7.85
N ILE A 61 -0.67 -1.36 -7.92
CA ILE A 61 0.78 -1.34 -8.19
C ILE A 61 1.60 -2.16 -7.19
N LEU A 62 1.26 -2.18 -5.91
CA LEU A 62 2.02 -2.90 -4.88
C LEU A 62 1.72 -4.40 -4.93
N GLY A 63 0.44 -4.79 -4.95
CA GLY A 63 0.06 -6.20 -5.05
C GLY A 63 0.51 -6.85 -6.35
N LEU A 64 0.36 -6.17 -7.51
CA LEU A 64 0.85 -6.66 -8.81
C LEU A 64 2.38 -6.73 -8.83
N GLY A 65 3.05 -5.77 -8.19
CA GLY A 65 4.50 -5.79 -8.03
C GLY A 65 4.98 -6.98 -7.18
N ALA A 66 4.25 -7.32 -6.11
CA ALA A 66 4.54 -8.49 -5.29
C ALA A 66 4.41 -9.80 -6.08
N LEU A 67 3.37 -9.94 -6.91
CA LEU A 67 3.22 -11.08 -7.83
C LEU A 67 4.39 -11.15 -8.82
N ALA A 68 4.80 -10.03 -9.42
CA ALA A 68 5.94 -9.96 -10.32
C ALA A 68 7.27 -10.33 -9.63
N MET A 69 7.34 -10.27 -8.31
CA MET A 69 8.49 -10.69 -7.51
C MET A 69 8.41 -12.15 -7.05
N GLY A 70 7.29 -12.83 -7.26
CA GLY A 70 7.17 -14.26 -7.01
C GLY A 70 6.12 -14.65 -5.98
N ALA A 71 5.34 -13.72 -5.44
CA ALA A 71 4.15 -14.08 -4.68
C ALA A 71 3.15 -14.86 -5.57
N ASP A 72 2.37 -15.76 -5.00
CA ASP A 72 1.42 -16.61 -5.74
C ASP A 72 0.07 -15.93 -5.93
N ARG A 73 -0.36 -15.18 -4.94
CA ARG A 73 -1.66 -14.50 -4.94
C ARG A 73 -1.56 -13.09 -4.40
N ALA A 74 -2.40 -12.21 -4.94
CA ALA A 74 -2.63 -10.87 -4.41
C ALA A 74 -4.12 -10.61 -4.17
N ILE A 75 -4.45 -10.10 -2.99
CA ILE A 75 -5.78 -9.62 -2.62
C ILE A 75 -5.69 -8.10 -2.63
N LEU A 76 -6.35 -7.46 -3.59
CA LEU A 76 -6.35 -6.00 -3.75
C LEU A 76 -7.64 -5.45 -3.15
N VAL A 77 -7.57 -4.82 -1.99
CA VAL A 77 -8.73 -4.23 -1.30
C VAL A 77 -8.76 -2.74 -1.59
N GLU A 78 -9.86 -2.26 -2.20
CA GLU A 78 -9.99 -0.88 -2.62
C GLU A 78 -11.44 -0.40 -2.49
N ALA A 79 -11.62 0.83 -2.01
CA ALA A 79 -12.94 1.43 -1.79
C ALA A 79 -13.51 2.11 -3.04
N ASP A 80 -12.64 2.56 -3.96
CA ASP A 80 -13.04 3.21 -5.20
C ASP A 80 -13.27 2.17 -6.31
N SER A 81 -14.52 2.07 -6.80
CA SER A 81 -14.87 1.13 -7.88
C SER A 81 -14.11 1.38 -9.17
N ALA A 82 -13.81 2.64 -9.50
CA ALA A 82 -13.06 2.98 -10.70
C ALA A 82 -11.59 2.52 -10.57
N ALA A 83 -11.01 2.66 -9.39
CA ALA A 83 -9.67 2.14 -9.10
C ALA A 83 -9.64 0.59 -9.13
N CYS A 84 -10.70 -0.07 -8.63
CA CYS A 84 -10.87 -1.52 -8.78
C CYS A 84 -10.86 -1.97 -10.25
N ASP A 85 -11.53 -1.22 -11.12
CA ASP A 85 -11.57 -1.55 -12.56
C ASP A 85 -10.20 -1.35 -13.21
N VAL A 86 -9.48 -0.28 -12.85
CA VAL A 86 -8.11 -0.05 -13.29
C VAL A 86 -7.18 -1.16 -12.80
N SER A 87 -7.29 -1.59 -11.55
CA SER A 87 -6.44 -2.67 -11.02
C SER A 87 -6.68 -4.01 -11.72
N ARG A 88 -7.93 -4.33 -12.08
CA ARG A 88 -8.26 -5.51 -12.91
C ARG A 88 -7.65 -5.41 -14.32
N SER A 89 -7.78 -4.25 -14.97
CA SER A 89 -7.17 -4.01 -16.29
C SER A 89 -5.66 -4.15 -16.25
N ASN A 90 -5.02 -3.60 -15.21
CA ASN A 90 -3.59 -3.73 -14.99
C ASN A 90 -3.16 -5.19 -14.79
N ALA A 91 -3.93 -5.97 -13.99
CA ALA A 91 -3.68 -7.39 -13.80
C ALA A 91 -3.77 -8.17 -15.13
N GLU A 92 -4.80 -7.88 -15.94
CA GLU A 92 -4.98 -8.47 -17.27
C GLU A 92 -3.82 -8.14 -18.21
N SER A 93 -3.40 -6.87 -18.24
CA SER A 93 -2.29 -6.41 -19.09
C SER A 93 -0.96 -7.11 -18.78
N LEU A 94 -0.79 -7.57 -17.53
CA LEU A 94 0.37 -8.31 -17.07
C LEU A 94 0.20 -9.83 -17.17
N GLY A 95 -0.98 -10.33 -17.56
CA GLY A 95 -1.31 -11.77 -17.58
C GLY A 95 -1.38 -12.39 -16.19
N LEU A 96 -1.77 -11.61 -15.17
CA LEU A 96 -1.81 -12.01 -13.76
C LEU A 96 -3.24 -12.17 -13.21
N SER A 97 -4.29 -12.11 -14.05
CA SER A 97 -5.70 -12.12 -13.63
C SER A 97 -6.04 -13.32 -12.74
N ASP A 98 -5.48 -14.50 -13.02
CA ASP A 98 -5.77 -15.71 -12.25
C ASP A 98 -5.13 -15.72 -10.85
N SER A 99 -4.15 -14.84 -10.60
CA SER A 99 -3.45 -14.69 -9.32
C SER A 99 -3.95 -13.50 -8.50
N VAL A 100 -4.93 -12.74 -9.01
CA VAL A 100 -5.43 -11.51 -8.39
C VAL A 100 -6.88 -11.65 -7.99
N GLU A 101 -7.18 -11.29 -6.75
CA GLU A 101 -8.52 -11.07 -6.25
C GLU A 101 -8.71 -9.58 -5.96
N VAL A 102 -9.62 -8.92 -6.67
CA VAL A 102 -9.96 -7.50 -6.43
C VAL A 102 -11.24 -7.41 -5.61
N VAL A 103 -11.11 -6.96 -4.39
CA VAL A 103 -12.18 -6.78 -3.41
C VAL A 103 -12.57 -5.30 -3.36
N HIS A 104 -13.75 -4.97 -3.91
CA HIS A 104 -14.32 -3.63 -3.77
C HIS A 104 -14.98 -3.52 -2.39
N ALA A 105 -14.28 -2.89 -1.45
CA ALA A 105 -14.72 -2.77 -0.06
C ALA A 105 -14.10 -1.55 0.63
N THR A 106 -14.86 -0.95 1.53
CA THR A 106 -14.42 0.12 2.43
C THR A 106 -14.08 -0.48 3.79
N LEU A 107 -12.80 -0.43 4.16
CA LEU A 107 -12.34 -0.92 5.47
C LEU A 107 -13.10 -0.18 6.59
N GLY A 108 -13.44 -0.92 7.64
CA GLY A 108 -14.24 -0.43 8.77
C GLY A 108 -15.76 -0.45 8.52
N SER A 109 -16.22 -0.58 7.27
CA SER A 109 -17.65 -0.65 6.92
C SER A 109 -18.05 -2.00 6.33
N ASP A 110 -17.23 -2.53 5.43
CA ASP A 110 -17.50 -3.79 4.74
C ASP A 110 -16.67 -4.93 5.35
N PRO A 111 -17.18 -6.16 5.34
CA PRO A 111 -16.42 -7.32 5.79
C PRO A 111 -15.32 -7.65 4.78
N VAL A 112 -14.09 -7.66 5.25
CA VAL A 112 -12.91 -8.05 4.46
C VAL A 112 -12.12 -9.10 5.23
N ASP A 113 -11.93 -10.27 4.65
CA ASP A 113 -11.14 -11.35 5.25
C ASP A 113 -9.78 -11.46 4.56
N ILE A 114 -8.73 -11.13 5.29
CA ILE A 114 -7.33 -11.29 4.87
C ILE A 114 -6.55 -12.22 5.83
N SER A 115 -7.25 -13.01 6.63
CA SER A 115 -6.63 -13.89 7.65
C SER A 115 -5.71 -14.96 7.07
N TYR A 116 -5.82 -15.21 5.76
CA TYR A 116 -4.99 -16.16 5.02
C TYR A 116 -3.83 -15.50 4.26
N ALA A 117 -3.66 -14.19 4.38
CA ALA A 117 -2.50 -13.50 3.80
C ALA A 117 -1.25 -13.74 4.64
N ASP A 118 -0.12 -13.98 3.97
CA ASP A 118 1.19 -14.14 4.59
C ASP A 118 1.86 -12.79 4.84
N LEU A 119 1.47 -11.77 4.06
CA LEU A 119 2.00 -10.42 4.11
C LEU A 119 0.88 -9.41 3.83
N VAL A 120 0.86 -8.32 4.59
CA VAL A 120 0.06 -7.13 4.27
C VAL A 120 0.99 -6.02 3.80
N ILE A 121 0.62 -5.36 2.71
CA ILE A 121 1.27 -4.11 2.25
C ILE A 121 0.18 -3.04 2.21
N SER A 122 0.48 -1.82 2.63
CA SER A 122 -0.49 -0.73 2.58
C SER A 122 0.19 0.63 2.44
N ASN A 123 -0.36 1.46 1.56
CA ASN A 123 -0.13 2.90 1.55
C ASN A 123 -1.47 3.61 1.82
N PRO A 124 -1.92 3.66 3.09
CA PRO A 124 -3.23 4.19 3.45
C PRO A 124 -3.29 5.71 3.27
N PRO A 125 -4.48 6.33 3.36
CA PRO A 125 -4.59 7.79 3.51
C PRO A 125 -3.86 8.25 4.78
N TRP A 126 -3.12 9.38 4.69
CA TRP A 126 -2.28 9.84 5.82
C TRP A 126 -2.99 10.80 6.77
N GLY A 127 -4.31 10.96 6.62
CA GLY A 127 -5.11 11.81 7.49
C GLY A 127 -4.91 13.32 7.25
N ARG A 128 -4.47 13.71 6.06
CA ARG A 128 -4.24 15.12 5.71
C ARG A 128 -5.53 15.85 5.37
N GLN A 129 -6.49 15.15 4.78
CA GLN A 129 -7.81 15.67 4.45
C GLN A 129 -8.80 15.40 5.59
N LYS A 130 -8.73 14.20 6.15
CA LYS A 130 -9.61 13.76 7.23
C LYS A 130 -8.76 13.13 8.32
N GLU A 131 -8.73 13.75 9.49
CA GLU A 131 -8.04 13.21 10.66
C GLU A 131 -8.56 11.79 10.96
N GLY A 132 -7.63 10.84 11.18
CA GLY A 132 -7.95 9.45 11.46
C GLY A 132 -8.40 8.62 10.25
N ALA A 133 -8.16 9.09 9.02
CA ALA A 133 -8.50 8.33 7.80
C ALA A 133 -7.78 6.98 7.71
N ASP A 134 -6.63 6.84 8.38
CA ASP A 134 -5.85 5.61 8.49
C ASP A 134 -6.35 4.63 9.58
N SER A 135 -7.28 5.07 10.45
CA SER A 135 -7.69 4.29 11.63
C SER A 135 -8.26 2.92 11.26
N ASP A 136 -9.11 2.84 10.25
CA ASP A 136 -9.74 1.60 9.82
C ASP A 136 -8.70 0.61 9.25
N PHE A 137 -7.67 1.13 8.58
CA PHE A 137 -6.52 0.34 8.11
C PHE A 137 -5.74 -0.24 9.27
N ILE A 138 -5.41 0.59 10.28
CA ILE A 138 -4.69 0.18 11.48
C ILE A 138 -5.45 -0.92 12.23
N GLU A 139 -6.74 -0.74 12.47
CA GLU A 139 -7.55 -1.73 13.18
C GLU A 139 -7.66 -3.04 12.38
N HIS A 140 -7.80 -2.98 11.07
CA HIS A 140 -7.85 -4.17 10.21
C HIS A 140 -6.53 -4.95 10.22
N ILE A 141 -5.39 -4.24 10.16
CA ILE A 141 -4.05 -4.83 10.26
C ILE A 141 -3.85 -5.47 11.63
N LEU A 142 -4.22 -4.79 12.71
CA LEU A 142 -4.12 -5.35 14.07
C LEU A 142 -4.94 -6.65 14.21
N ALA A 143 -6.14 -6.68 13.62
CA ALA A 143 -7.01 -7.86 13.65
C ALA A 143 -6.46 -9.03 12.82
N SER A 144 -5.76 -8.78 11.71
CA SER A 144 -5.19 -9.80 10.84
C SER A 144 -4.06 -10.58 11.49
N LYS A 145 -3.30 -9.96 12.40
CA LYS A 145 -2.08 -10.50 13.02
C LYS A 145 -1.04 -10.98 12.00
N THR A 146 -0.96 -10.28 10.87
CA THR A 146 -0.05 -10.59 9.77
C THR A 146 1.09 -9.58 9.73
N ILE A 147 2.31 -10.01 9.40
CA ILE A 147 3.43 -9.09 9.16
C ILE A 147 2.98 -8.06 8.12
N THR A 148 3.21 -6.79 8.45
CA THR A 148 2.75 -5.68 7.60
C THR A 148 3.88 -4.74 7.29
N HIS A 149 3.96 -4.32 6.03
CA HIS A 149 4.73 -3.17 5.61
C HIS A 149 3.79 -2.03 5.22
N MET A 150 3.97 -0.89 5.87
CA MET A 150 3.14 0.29 5.68
C MET A 150 3.99 1.49 5.26
N MET A 151 3.56 2.18 4.22
CA MET A 151 4.07 3.52 3.88
C MET A 151 3.16 4.55 4.55
N HIS A 152 3.75 5.40 5.38
CA HIS A 152 3.01 6.47 6.08
C HIS A 152 3.93 7.67 6.27
N SER A 153 3.43 8.77 6.84
CA SER A 153 4.28 9.88 7.23
C SER A 153 5.45 9.41 8.10
N ALA A 154 6.67 9.87 7.85
CA ALA A 154 7.82 9.57 8.70
C ALA A 154 7.65 10.05 10.17
N ASN A 155 6.72 10.97 10.41
CA ASN A 155 6.40 11.49 11.75
C ASN A 155 5.12 10.89 12.36
N ALA A 156 4.65 9.74 11.90
CA ALA A 156 3.40 9.09 12.34
C ALA A 156 3.55 8.44 13.74
N LYS A 157 3.75 9.26 14.78
CA LYS A 157 3.89 8.79 16.17
C LYS A 157 2.65 8.05 16.70
N HIS A 158 1.46 8.38 16.19
CA HIS A 158 0.22 7.69 16.56
C HIS A 158 0.23 6.26 16.07
N LEU A 159 0.74 6.01 14.86
CA LEU A 159 0.93 4.69 14.29
C LEU A 159 1.83 3.83 15.18
N GLN A 160 3.04 4.31 15.45
CA GLN A 160 4.00 3.62 16.32
C GLN A 160 3.36 3.28 17.66
N LYS A 161 2.79 4.29 18.35
CA LYS A 161 2.17 4.09 19.66
C LYS A 161 1.03 3.06 19.62
N ARG A 162 0.15 3.10 18.61
CA ARG A 162 -1.01 2.19 18.52
C ARG A 162 -0.59 0.73 18.40
N PHE A 163 0.43 0.44 17.59
CA PHE A 163 0.95 -0.92 17.43
C PHE A 163 1.76 -1.38 18.65
N GLU A 164 2.61 -0.52 19.23
CA GLU A 164 3.37 -0.84 20.45
C GLU A 164 2.43 -1.12 21.64
N ASP A 165 1.34 -0.37 21.80
CA ASP A 165 0.32 -0.59 22.84
C ASP A 165 -0.36 -1.98 22.71
N MET A 166 -0.29 -2.59 21.51
CA MET A 166 -0.79 -3.95 21.21
C MET A 166 0.32 -5.00 21.18
N ASN A 167 1.51 -4.68 21.71
CA ASN A 167 2.70 -5.53 21.77
C ASN A 167 3.26 -5.93 20.39
N TRP A 168 3.01 -5.16 19.34
CA TRP A 168 3.66 -5.34 18.05
C TRP A 168 5.07 -4.73 18.08
N SER A 169 6.00 -5.38 17.36
CA SER A 169 7.29 -4.75 17.05
C SER A 169 7.12 -3.76 15.92
N VAL A 170 7.62 -2.53 16.09
CA VAL A 170 7.49 -1.45 15.12
C VAL A 170 8.87 -0.93 14.75
N GLU A 171 9.19 -0.96 13.47
CA GLU A 171 10.46 -0.48 12.93
C GLU A 171 10.22 0.44 11.73
N MET A 172 10.71 1.67 11.79
CA MET A 172 10.82 2.51 10.60
C MET A 172 12.21 2.31 9.99
N TYR A 173 12.27 1.60 8.87
CA TYR A 173 13.53 1.15 8.27
C TYR A 173 14.01 1.99 7.09
N GLY A 174 13.21 2.94 6.63
CA GLY A 174 13.57 3.80 5.52
C GLY A 174 12.68 5.03 5.39
N GLU A 175 13.14 5.99 4.61
CA GLU A 175 12.40 7.19 4.27
C GLU A 175 12.59 7.55 2.79
N ALA A 176 11.58 8.17 2.19
CA ALA A 176 11.65 8.72 0.85
C ALA A 176 10.94 10.06 0.76
N ASP A 177 11.35 10.88 -0.21
CA ASP A 177 10.57 12.06 -0.58
C ASP A 177 9.34 11.63 -1.36
N PHE A 178 8.15 12.02 -0.87
CA PHE A 178 6.89 11.67 -1.48
C PHE A 178 6.28 12.90 -2.14
N PRO A 179 6.10 12.91 -3.49
CA PRO A 179 5.53 14.04 -4.19
C PRO A 179 4.03 14.14 -3.87
N LEU A 180 3.59 15.28 -3.34
CA LEU A 180 2.18 15.57 -3.21
C LEU A 180 1.64 16.18 -4.51
N PRO A 181 0.43 15.81 -4.94
CA PRO A 181 -0.22 16.44 -6.08
C PRO A 181 -0.38 17.95 -5.88
N ALA A 182 -0.27 18.71 -6.97
CA ALA A 182 -0.35 20.18 -6.96
C ALA A 182 -1.77 20.74 -6.67
N SER A 183 -2.77 19.90 -6.48
CA SER A 183 -4.17 20.26 -6.19
C SER A 183 -4.38 20.97 -4.84
N TYR A 184 -3.34 21.13 -4.04
CA TYR A 184 -3.36 21.86 -2.76
C TYR A 184 -3.02 23.35 -2.89
N SER A 185 -3.47 24.00 -3.97
CA SER A 185 -3.06 25.37 -4.37
C SER A 185 -3.63 26.52 -3.51
N HIS A 186 -4.32 26.28 -2.41
CA HIS A 186 -4.82 27.35 -1.56
C HIS A 186 -3.94 27.74 -0.37
N HIS A 187 -2.85 27.05 -0.14
CA HIS A 187 -1.84 27.50 0.80
C HIS A 187 -0.52 27.80 0.06
N LYS A 188 -0.17 29.09 0.00
CA LYS A 188 1.17 29.58 -0.34
C LYS A 188 2.17 29.11 0.71
N MET A 189 2.43 27.83 0.78
CA MET A 189 3.55 27.27 1.50
C MET A 189 4.42 26.51 0.51
N SER A 190 5.72 26.81 0.60
CA SER A 190 6.81 26.21 -0.15
C SER A 190 6.54 24.74 -0.53
N ARG A 191 6.99 24.34 -1.72
CA ARG A 191 7.13 22.93 -2.15
C ARG A 191 7.93 22.15 -1.11
N GLY A 192 7.30 21.75 -0.02
CA GLY A 192 7.84 20.83 0.95
C GLY A 192 7.55 19.44 0.47
N ALA A 193 8.55 18.70 0.02
CA ALA A 193 8.41 17.27 -0.12
C ALA A 193 7.99 16.71 1.24
N THR A 194 6.90 15.94 1.25
CA THR A 194 6.50 15.22 2.46
C THR A 194 7.37 13.98 2.53
N ARG A 195 7.95 13.72 3.70
CA ARG A 195 8.73 12.50 3.90
C ARG A 195 7.81 11.34 4.25
N ALA A 196 7.81 10.33 3.39
CA ALA A 196 7.26 9.03 3.69
C ALA A 196 8.24 8.23 4.53
N GLY A 197 7.75 7.53 5.55
CA GLY A 197 8.47 6.51 6.28
C GLY A 197 7.99 5.13 5.85
N PHE A 198 8.90 4.18 5.77
CA PHE A 198 8.60 2.76 5.55
C PHE A 198 8.63 2.03 6.87
N TRP A 199 7.48 1.53 7.27
CA TRP A 199 7.24 0.91 8.57
C TRP A 199 7.07 -0.59 8.41
N ARG A 200 7.82 -1.37 9.19
CA ARG A 200 7.64 -2.81 9.35
C ARG A 200 6.96 -3.06 10.69
N LEU A 201 5.84 -3.75 10.65
CA LEU A 201 4.96 -4.02 11.78
C LEU A 201 4.86 -5.55 11.94
N VAL A 202 5.37 -6.06 13.06
CA VAL A 202 5.41 -7.51 13.31
C VAL A 202 4.54 -7.83 14.50
N PRO A 203 3.54 -8.73 14.34
CA PRO A 203 2.66 -9.14 15.42
C PRO A 203 3.41 -9.84 16.56
N PRO A 204 2.83 -9.90 17.79
CA PRO A 204 3.42 -10.58 18.93
C PRO A 204 3.45 -12.10 18.80
#